data_088e4caea205938931f3998f9844bddc
#
_entry.id   088e4caea205938931f3998f9844bddc
#
_cell.length_a   1.000
_cell.length_b   1.000
_cell.length_c   1.000
_cell.angle_alpha   90.00
_cell.angle_beta   90.00
_cell.angle_gamma   90.00
#
_symmetry.space_group_name_H-M   'P 1'
#
loop_
_entity.id
_entity.type
_entity.pdbx_description
1 polymer ?
#
loop_
_entity_poly.entity_id
_entity_poly.type
_entity_poly.pdbx_seq_one_letter_code
_entity_poly.pdbx_strand_id
1 'polypeptide(L)' 'MSELTPSQQAKEAGLKNLLQVQQLTGQSAQTLTNWHRDKPELFKIVLLGCVASLKA' A
#
# COMPACT_ATOMS: atom_id res chain seq x y z
N MET A 1 -1.14 -21.24 0.57
CA MET A 1 -1.23 -20.10 -0.01
C MET A 1 -1.00 -18.97 0.82
N SER A 2 -0.09 -18.24 0.55
CA SER A 2 0.23 -17.14 1.38
C SER A 2 -0.31 -15.86 0.80
N GLU A 3 -0.94 -15.10 1.63
CA GLU A 3 -1.34 -13.79 1.28
C GLU A 3 -0.27 -12.84 1.73
N LEU A 4 0.04 -11.87 0.90
CA LEU A 4 1.01 -10.87 1.29
C LEU A 4 0.40 -9.97 2.35
N THR A 5 1.22 -9.60 3.35
CA THR A 5 0.81 -8.57 4.29
C THR A 5 0.80 -7.23 3.55
N PRO A 6 0.11 -6.21 4.09
CA PRO A 6 0.12 -4.89 3.44
C PRO A 6 1.54 -4.38 3.21
N SER A 7 2.43 -4.59 4.19
CA SER A 7 3.81 -4.14 4.06
C SER A 7 4.53 -4.88 2.94
N GLN A 8 4.35 -6.19 2.86
CA GLN A 8 4.98 -6.98 1.80
C GLN A 8 4.49 -6.58 0.43
N GLN A 9 3.19 -6.33 0.30
CA GLN A 9 2.63 -5.92 -0.97
C GLN A 9 3.18 -4.56 -1.39
N ALA A 10 3.34 -3.64 -0.43
CA ALA A 10 3.94 -2.35 -0.72
C ALA A 10 5.36 -2.52 -1.25
N LYS A 11 6.13 -3.41 -0.64
CA LYS A 11 7.50 -3.64 -1.09
C LYS A 11 7.53 -4.22 -2.50
N GLU A 12 6.63 -5.13 -2.82
CA GLU A 12 6.57 -5.70 -4.16
C GLU A 12 6.17 -4.68 -5.21
N ALA A 13 5.41 -3.68 -4.82
CA ALA A 13 5.04 -2.62 -5.74
C ALA A 13 6.18 -1.63 -6.01
N GLY A 14 7.21 -1.65 -5.17
CA GLY A 14 8.34 -0.74 -5.34
C GLY A 14 8.51 0.25 -4.22
N LEU A 15 7.75 0.10 -3.14
CA LEU A 15 7.82 1.00 -1.99
C LEU A 15 8.68 0.37 -0.90
N LYS A 16 9.18 1.19 0.02
CA LYS A 16 10.05 0.70 1.07
C LYS A 16 9.30 -0.10 2.13
N ASN A 17 8.14 0.40 2.54
CA ASN A 17 7.35 -0.24 3.57
C ASN A 17 5.99 0.43 3.63
N LEU A 18 5.17 -0.04 4.56
CA LEU A 18 3.82 0.51 4.71
C LEU A 18 3.84 1.94 5.24
N LEU A 19 4.85 2.27 6.05
CA LEU A 19 4.96 3.63 6.56
C LEU A 19 5.09 4.64 5.43
N GLN A 20 5.83 4.29 4.39
CA GLN A 20 5.95 5.18 3.23
C GLN A 20 4.58 5.40 2.57
N VAL A 21 3.77 4.34 2.49
CA VAL A 21 2.42 4.47 1.95
C VAL A 21 1.59 5.42 2.82
N GLN A 22 1.72 5.29 4.14
CA GLN A 22 1.02 6.18 5.05
C GLN A 22 1.39 7.63 4.82
N GLN A 23 2.68 7.88 4.64
CA GLN A 23 3.15 9.24 4.44
C GLN A 23 2.69 9.83 3.12
N LEU A 24 2.68 9.02 2.07
CA LEU A 24 2.27 9.49 0.75
C LEU A 24 0.77 9.70 0.63
N THR A 25 -0.02 8.88 1.33
CA THR A 25 -1.48 8.94 1.21
C THR A 25 -2.12 9.76 2.31
N GLY A 26 -1.43 9.96 3.41
CA GLY A 26 -2.03 10.60 4.58
C GLY A 26 -2.97 9.69 5.35
N GLN A 27 -2.98 8.40 5.04
CA GLN A 27 -3.87 7.45 5.71
C GLN A 27 -3.13 6.71 6.81
N SER A 28 -3.87 6.26 7.82
CA SER A 28 -3.27 5.52 8.92
C SER A 28 -3.01 4.08 8.51
N ALA A 29 -2.13 3.41 9.26
CA ALA A 29 -1.87 2.00 9.02
C ALA A 29 -3.15 1.16 9.16
N GLN A 30 -4.00 1.53 10.10
CA GLN A 30 -5.26 0.81 10.31
C GLN A 30 -6.13 0.88 9.07
N THR A 31 -6.26 2.07 8.47
CA THR A 31 -7.06 2.24 7.28
C THR A 31 -6.49 1.43 6.12
N LEU A 32 -5.17 1.48 5.93
CA LEU A 32 -4.54 0.75 4.84
C LEU A 32 -4.69 -0.76 5.03
N THR A 33 -4.57 -1.24 6.26
CA THR A 33 -4.75 -2.65 6.57
C THR A 33 -6.19 -3.07 6.27
N ASN A 34 -7.16 -2.23 6.64
CA ASN A 34 -8.55 -2.52 6.35
C ASN A 34 -8.80 -2.63 4.85
N TRP A 35 -8.21 -1.73 4.08
CA TRP A 35 -8.36 -1.78 2.62
C TRP A 35 -7.72 -3.03 2.04
N HIS A 36 -6.56 -3.40 2.56
CA HIS A 36 -5.87 -4.61 2.11
C HIS A 36 -6.75 -5.85 2.31
N ARG A 37 -7.48 -5.89 3.41
CA ARG A 37 -8.33 -7.03 3.73
C ARG A 37 -9.68 -6.96 3.02
N ASP A 38 -10.32 -5.79 3.09
CA ASP A 38 -11.71 -5.66 2.64
C ASP A 38 -11.85 -5.15 1.22
N LYS A 39 -10.87 -4.37 0.76
CA LYS A 39 -10.92 -3.76 -0.57
C LYS A 39 -9.55 -3.91 -1.23
N PRO A 40 -9.17 -5.16 -1.55
CA PRO A 40 -7.81 -5.39 -2.07
C PRO A 40 -7.53 -4.67 -3.37
N GLU A 41 -8.54 -4.47 -4.21
CA GLU A 41 -8.33 -3.76 -5.47
C GLU A 41 -8.04 -2.29 -5.22
N LEU A 42 -8.74 -1.69 -4.26
CA LEU A 42 -8.47 -0.31 -3.90
C LEU A 42 -7.05 -0.17 -3.35
N PHE A 43 -6.64 -1.11 -2.50
CA PHE A 43 -5.30 -1.08 -1.94
C PHE A 43 -4.25 -1.15 -3.04
N LYS A 44 -4.48 -2.00 -4.04
CA LYS A 44 -3.56 -2.11 -5.17
C LYS A 44 -3.46 -0.80 -5.93
N ILE A 45 -4.59 -0.14 -6.17
CA ILE A 45 -4.60 1.14 -6.87
C ILE A 45 -3.84 2.19 -6.06
N VAL A 46 -4.02 2.18 -4.74
CA VAL A 46 -3.29 3.11 -3.86
C VAL A 46 -1.79 2.90 -3.99
N LEU A 47 -1.34 1.65 -4.00
CA LEU A 47 0.08 1.36 -4.14
C LEU A 47 0.61 1.83 -5.48
N LEU A 48 -0.14 1.62 -6.55
CA LEU A 48 0.27 2.09 -7.87
C LEU A 48 0.38 3.61 -7.89
N GLY A 49 -0.56 4.29 -7.26
CA GLY A 49 -0.51 5.74 -7.16
C GLY A 49 0.70 6.22 -6.38
N CYS A 50 1.05 5.53 -5.32
CA CYS A 50 2.23 5.88 -4.54
C CYS A 50 3.50 5.73 -5.36
N VAL A 51 3.63 4.63 -6.09
CA VAL A 51 4.80 4.41 -6.94
C VAL A 51 4.89 5.48 -8.01
N ALA A 52 3.77 5.80 -8.64
CA ALA A 52 3.74 6.84 -9.66
C ALA A 52 4.16 8.19 -9.08
N SER A 53 3.72 8.48 -7.86
CA SER A 53 4.08 9.73 -7.19
C SER A 53 5.57 9.83 -6.96
N LEU A 54 6.22 8.71 -6.64
CA LEU A 54 7.66 8.71 -6.41
C LEU A 54 8.46 8.90 -7.69
N LYS A 55 7.88 8.50 -8.82
CA LYS A 55 8.56 8.63 -10.11
C LYS A 55 8.37 10.00 -10.74
N ALA A 56 7.40 10.72 -10.28
CA ALA A 56 7.06 12.03 -10.89
C ALA A 56 8.10 13.11 -10.60
#